data_4904ef2c0b8db787eee826c8e5c77ae3
#
_entry.id   4904ef2c0b8db787eee826c8e5c77ae3
#
_cell.length_a   1.000
_cell.length_b   1.000
_cell.length_c   1.000
_cell.angle_alpha   90.00
_cell.angle_beta   90.00
_cell.angle_gamma   90.00
#
_symmetry.space_group_name_H-M   'P 1'
#
loop_
_entity.id
_entity.type
_entity.pdbx_description
1 polymer ?
#
loop_
_entity_poly.entity_id
_entity_poly.type
_entity_poly.pdbx_seq_one_letter_code
_entity_poly.pdbx_strand_id
1 'polypeptide(L)'
;PPWRTLPLSVLLTPQGIVTLSQGTTSFLQPLLDGHVQGLSTVRGTEFVLRVFWQLADACLRGLREINAGVEGLENELKRSIRNKEVLGLLDFQKSLTFFATGLKANELVLERLQRVPTLHWADQDQELLDDVRVELRQAIEMVDIADRVLSDMMDAFASIVSNNLNSVMKVLTSVTIILAVPTLIASVYGMNV
;
A
#
# COMPACT_ATOMS: atom_id res chain seq x y z
N PRO A 1 -5.14 8.19 3.79
CA PRO A 1 -4.90 7.10 2.87
C PRO A 1 -6.21 6.54 2.32
N PRO A 2 -6.27 6.14 1.04
CA PRO A 2 -7.50 5.60 0.44
C PRO A 2 -7.89 4.22 1.01
N TRP A 3 -6.92 3.47 1.55
CA TRP A 3 -7.12 2.15 2.12
C TRP A 3 -6.65 2.09 3.56
N ARG A 4 -7.41 1.39 4.40
CA ARG A 4 -7.06 1.11 5.80
C ARG A 4 -7.41 -0.32 6.14
N THR A 5 -6.66 -0.91 7.07
CA THR A 5 -7.02 -2.18 7.71
C THR A 5 -7.81 -1.93 8.98
N LEU A 6 -8.85 -2.74 9.21
CA LEU A 6 -9.65 -2.73 10.43
C LEU A 6 -9.59 -4.09 11.11
N PRO A 7 -9.62 -4.15 12.44
CA PRO A 7 -9.65 -5.42 13.15
C PRO A 7 -10.98 -6.15 12.90
N LEU A 8 -10.87 -7.45 12.64
CA LEU A 8 -11.98 -8.38 12.58
C LEU A 8 -11.80 -9.44 13.65
N SER A 9 -12.80 -9.61 14.50
CA SER A 9 -12.86 -10.71 15.48
C SER A 9 -13.80 -11.79 14.97
N VAL A 10 -13.36 -13.04 15.05
CA VAL A 10 -14.16 -14.23 14.71
C VAL A 10 -14.26 -15.09 15.97
N LEU A 11 -15.47 -15.32 16.45
CA LEU A 11 -15.75 -16.12 17.62
C LEU A 11 -16.41 -17.43 17.19
N LEU A 12 -15.75 -18.54 17.46
CA LEU A 12 -16.29 -19.87 17.21
C LEU A 12 -16.98 -20.36 18.50
N THR A 13 -18.26 -20.65 18.41
CA THR A 13 -19.05 -21.18 19.52
C THR A 13 -19.71 -22.49 19.11
N PRO A 14 -20.11 -23.34 20.09
CA PRO A 14 -20.87 -24.56 19.75
C PRO A 14 -22.20 -24.30 19.02
N GLN A 15 -22.77 -23.10 19.16
CA GLN A 15 -24.04 -22.73 18.54
C GLN A 15 -23.89 -22.03 17.20
N GLY A 16 -22.67 -21.55 16.85
CA GLY A 16 -22.45 -20.83 15.59
C GLY A 16 -21.21 -19.97 15.62
N ILE A 17 -21.06 -19.17 14.56
CA ILE A 17 -19.91 -18.28 14.35
C ILE A 17 -20.38 -16.83 14.48
N VAL A 18 -19.68 -16.03 15.28
CA VAL A 18 -19.95 -14.60 15.44
C VAL A 18 -18.76 -13.82 14.90
N THR A 19 -19.00 -12.90 13.99
CA THR A 19 -18.01 -11.96 13.47
C THR A 19 -18.31 -10.56 13.99
N LEU A 20 -17.28 -9.85 14.45
CA LEU A 20 -17.36 -8.48 14.94
C LEU A 20 -16.29 -7.62 14.24
N SER A 21 -16.71 -6.52 13.61
CA SER A 21 -15.82 -5.54 13.01
C SER A 21 -16.24 -4.10 13.34
N GLN A 22 -15.27 -3.17 13.27
CA GLN A 22 -15.53 -1.74 13.53
C GLN A 22 -16.08 -0.98 12.31
N GLY A 23 -16.34 -1.64 11.20
CA GLY A 23 -16.80 -1.01 9.96
C GLY A 23 -17.36 -2.00 8.98
N THR A 24 -17.75 -1.49 7.80
CA THR A 24 -18.26 -2.32 6.72
C THR A 24 -17.14 -3.19 6.17
N THR A 25 -17.31 -4.50 6.26
CA THR A 25 -16.36 -5.51 5.76
C THR A 25 -16.89 -6.07 4.44
N SER A 26 -16.77 -5.28 3.38
CA SER A 26 -17.27 -5.66 2.04
C SER A 26 -16.69 -6.99 1.52
N PHE A 27 -15.46 -7.33 1.94
CA PHE A 27 -14.83 -8.59 1.56
C PHE A 27 -15.47 -9.83 2.22
N LEU A 28 -16.21 -9.66 3.32
CA LEU A 28 -16.97 -10.73 3.96
C LEU A 28 -18.37 -10.92 3.34
N GLN A 29 -18.85 -9.98 2.54
CA GLN A 29 -20.19 -10.02 2.00
C GLN A 29 -20.48 -11.34 1.24
N PRO A 30 -19.58 -11.87 0.38
CA PRO A 30 -19.79 -13.14 -0.29
C PRO A 30 -19.96 -14.34 0.66
N LEU A 31 -19.29 -14.29 1.84
CA LEU A 31 -19.44 -15.32 2.87
C LEU A 31 -20.77 -15.19 3.62
N LEU A 32 -21.18 -13.95 3.91
CA LEU A 32 -22.42 -13.66 4.65
C LEU A 32 -23.66 -13.92 3.79
N ASP A 33 -23.61 -13.64 2.50
CA ASP A 33 -24.70 -13.84 1.54
C ASP A 33 -24.81 -15.29 1.04
N GLY A 34 -23.90 -16.17 1.49
CA GLY A 34 -23.90 -17.57 1.08
C GLY A 34 -23.49 -17.81 -0.39
N HIS A 35 -22.85 -16.85 -1.03
CA HIS A 35 -22.39 -16.96 -2.42
C HIS A 35 -21.15 -17.84 -2.59
N VAL A 36 -20.53 -18.27 -1.50
CA VAL A 36 -19.38 -19.19 -1.53
C VAL A 36 -19.89 -20.61 -1.55
N GLN A 37 -19.75 -21.28 -2.70
CA GLN A 37 -20.19 -22.68 -2.86
C GLN A 37 -19.44 -23.60 -1.88
N GLY A 38 -20.19 -24.47 -1.21
CA GLY A 38 -19.65 -25.47 -0.29
C GLY A 38 -19.26 -24.92 1.08
N LEU A 39 -19.51 -23.66 1.40
CA LEU A 39 -19.26 -23.10 2.71
C LEU A 39 -20.19 -23.72 3.76
N SER A 40 -19.62 -24.40 4.75
CA SER A 40 -20.36 -24.92 5.90
C SER A 40 -20.03 -24.10 7.14
N THR A 41 -21.02 -23.41 7.71
CA THR A 41 -20.91 -22.73 8.99
C THR A 41 -20.83 -23.70 10.18
N VAL A 42 -21.07 -24.99 9.94
CA VAL A 42 -20.91 -26.07 10.94
C VAL A 42 -19.42 -26.33 11.22
N ARG A 43 -18.55 -26.14 10.21
CA ARG A 43 -17.09 -26.27 10.34
C ARG A 43 -16.45 -24.90 10.53
N GLY A 44 -16.21 -24.55 11.80
CA GLY A 44 -15.63 -23.26 12.16
C GLY A 44 -14.22 -23.05 11.58
N THR A 45 -13.41 -24.10 11.47
CA THR A 45 -12.07 -24.08 10.84
C THR A 45 -12.14 -23.66 9.38
N GLU A 46 -12.99 -24.29 8.59
CA GLU A 46 -13.20 -23.94 7.18
C GLU A 46 -13.63 -22.47 7.03
N PHE A 47 -14.59 -22.01 7.85
CA PHE A 47 -15.04 -20.63 7.81
C PHE A 47 -13.88 -19.64 8.04
N VAL A 48 -13.04 -19.90 9.06
CA VAL A 48 -11.88 -19.05 9.35
C VAL A 48 -10.90 -19.02 8.17
N LEU A 49 -10.59 -20.17 7.57
CA LEU A 49 -9.73 -20.24 6.39
C LEU A 49 -10.30 -19.46 5.20
N ARG A 50 -11.61 -19.56 4.97
CA ARG A 50 -12.29 -18.78 3.92
C ARG A 50 -12.23 -17.27 4.19
N VAL A 51 -12.30 -16.85 5.45
CA VAL A 51 -12.10 -15.43 5.83
C VAL A 51 -10.70 -14.96 5.45
N PHE A 52 -9.66 -15.76 5.76
CA PHE A 52 -8.28 -15.41 5.37
C PHE A 52 -8.09 -15.37 3.86
N TRP A 53 -8.70 -16.32 3.13
CA TRP A 53 -8.70 -16.31 1.67
C TRP A 53 -9.30 -15.02 1.10
N GLN A 54 -10.51 -14.68 1.55
CA GLN A 54 -11.21 -13.47 1.11
C GLN A 54 -10.44 -12.19 1.47
N LEU A 55 -9.76 -12.19 2.60
CA LEU A 55 -8.90 -11.08 3.01
C LEU A 55 -7.70 -10.92 2.05
N ALA A 56 -7.00 -11.99 1.73
CA ALA A 56 -5.86 -11.97 0.81
C ALA A 56 -6.29 -11.46 -0.58
N ASP A 57 -7.38 -12.01 -1.12
CA ASP A 57 -7.94 -11.58 -2.39
C ASP A 57 -8.40 -10.11 -2.38
N ALA A 58 -9.02 -9.65 -1.29
CA ALA A 58 -9.39 -8.24 -1.14
C ALA A 58 -8.17 -7.31 -1.11
N CYS A 59 -7.09 -7.72 -0.43
CA CYS A 59 -5.82 -6.98 -0.43
C CYS A 59 -5.20 -6.93 -1.83
N LEU A 60 -5.22 -8.03 -2.59
CA LEU A 60 -4.72 -8.07 -3.96
C LEU A 60 -5.56 -7.19 -4.91
N ARG A 61 -6.88 -7.14 -4.72
CA ARG A 61 -7.73 -6.19 -5.46
C ARG A 61 -7.38 -4.73 -5.12
N GLY A 62 -7.28 -4.41 -3.83
CA GLY A 62 -6.89 -3.07 -3.38
C GLY A 62 -5.50 -2.66 -3.89
N LEU A 63 -4.56 -3.61 -3.97
CA LEU A 63 -3.23 -3.37 -4.52
C LEU A 63 -3.29 -3.02 -6.02
N ARG A 64 -4.16 -3.69 -6.81
CA ARG A 64 -4.36 -3.32 -8.23
C ARG A 64 -4.88 -1.90 -8.38
N GLU A 65 -5.80 -1.47 -7.51
CA GLU A 65 -6.32 -0.09 -7.52
C GLU A 65 -5.25 0.93 -7.09
N ILE A 66 -4.43 0.59 -6.09
CA ILE A 66 -3.29 1.41 -5.67
C ILE A 66 -2.30 1.58 -6.84
N ASN A 67 -1.92 0.49 -7.51
CA ASN A 67 -0.99 0.53 -8.62
C ASN A 67 -1.52 1.40 -9.78
N ALA A 68 -2.80 1.27 -10.14
CA ALA A 68 -3.43 2.13 -11.14
C ALA A 68 -3.44 3.61 -10.72
N GLY A 69 -3.68 3.89 -9.44
CA GLY A 69 -3.61 5.25 -8.89
C GLY A 69 -2.20 5.83 -8.91
N VAL A 70 -1.19 5.02 -8.58
CA VAL A 70 0.22 5.41 -8.62
C VAL A 70 0.65 5.74 -10.05
N GLU A 71 0.31 4.90 -11.05
CA GLU A 71 0.58 5.17 -12.47
C GLU A 71 -0.07 6.48 -12.94
N GLY A 72 -1.30 6.76 -12.49
CA GLY A 72 -1.99 8.02 -12.77
C GLY A 72 -1.21 9.23 -12.26
N LEU A 73 -0.78 9.18 -10.97
CA LEU A 73 0.02 10.25 -10.36
C LEU A 73 1.41 10.40 -10.99
N GLU A 74 2.05 9.30 -11.35
CA GLU A 74 3.33 9.31 -12.06
C GLU A 74 3.24 10.06 -13.40
N ASN A 75 2.19 9.80 -14.16
CA ASN A 75 1.96 10.48 -15.43
C ASN A 75 1.69 11.99 -15.25
N GLU A 76 1.00 12.40 -14.20
CA GLU A 76 0.81 13.80 -13.85
C GLU A 76 2.12 14.47 -13.42
N LEU A 77 2.94 13.80 -12.60
CA LEU A 77 4.24 14.28 -12.14
C LEU A 77 5.24 14.46 -13.29
N LYS A 78 5.24 13.59 -14.30
CA LYS A 78 6.05 13.75 -15.51
C LYS A 78 5.69 15.01 -16.30
N ARG A 79 4.45 15.49 -16.22
CA ARG A 79 3.98 16.70 -16.90
C ARG A 79 4.21 17.96 -16.08
N SER A 80 4.02 17.90 -14.77
CA SER A 80 4.17 19.02 -13.85
C SER A 80 4.31 18.52 -12.43
N ILE A 81 5.44 18.81 -11.81
CA ILE A 81 5.69 18.43 -10.40
C ILE A 81 4.95 19.41 -9.50
N ARG A 82 3.91 18.94 -8.83
CA ARG A 82 3.16 19.70 -7.83
C ARG A 82 3.13 18.95 -6.51
N ASN A 83 3.07 19.66 -5.40
CA ASN A 83 3.03 19.07 -4.07
C ASN A 83 1.82 18.13 -3.86
N LYS A 84 0.72 18.35 -4.56
CA LYS A 84 -0.50 17.55 -4.44
C LYS A 84 -0.28 16.11 -4.89
N GLU A 85 0.39 15.91 -6.02
CA GLU A 85 0.68 14.58 -6.58
C GLU A 85 1.64 13.80 -5.68
N VAL A 86 2.67 14.49 -5.13
CA VAL A 86 3.59 13.89 -4.15
C VAL A 86 2.86 13.46 -2.87
N LEU A 87 1.95 14.28 -2.36
CA LEU A 87 1.11 13.92 -1.22
C LEU A 87 0.20 12.72 -1.52
N GLY A 88 -0.29 12.61 -2.76
CA GLY A 88 -1.06 11.46 -3.21
C GLY A 88 -0.25 10.16 -3.16
N LEU A 89 1.03 10.19 -3.60
CA LEU A 89 1.93 9.03 -3.50
C LEU A 89 2.17 8.62 -2.04
N LEU A 90 2.37 9.59 -1.12
CA LEU A 90 2.51 9.33 0.31
C LEU A 90 1.26 8.67 0.90
N ASP A 91 0.07 9.02 0.43
CA ASP A 91 -1.17 8.41 0.89
C ASP A 91 -1.30 6.95 0.40
N PHE A 92 -0.83 6.63 -0.80
CA PHE A 92 -0.72 5.24 -1.27
C PHE A 92 0.32 4.46 -0.46
N GLN A 93 1.48 5.05 -0.16
CA GLN A 93 2.51 4.41 0.67
C GLN A 93 1.98 4.05 2.06
N LYS A 94 1.22 4.94 2.70
CA LYS A 94 0.54 4.62 3.97
C LYS A 94 -0.42 3.45 3.82
N SER A 95 -1.16 3.36 2.71
CA SER A 95 -2.06 2.24 2.46
C SER A 95 -1.31 0.92 2.31
N LEU A 96 -0.18 0.91 1.58
CA LEU A 96 0.70 -0.26 1.46
C LEU A 96 1.26 -0.70 2.82
N THR A 97 1.67 0.26 3.65
CA THR A 97 2.13 -0.01 5.04
C THR A 97 1.04 -0.69 5.87
N PHE A 98 -0.23 -0.24 5.77
CA PHE A 98 -1.35 -0.91 6.44
C PHE A 98 -1.56 -2.33 5.91
N PHE A 99 -1.49 -2.54 4.60
CA PHE A 99 -1.63 -3.88 4.02
C PHE A 99 -0.50 -4.79 4.47
N ALA A 100 0.76 -4.37 4.36
CA ALA A 100 1.92 -5.16 4.79
C ALA A 100 1.82 -5.57 6.27
N THR A 101 1.50 -4.61 7.13
CA THR A 101 1.37 -4.86 8.56
C THR A 101 0.22 -5.81 8.87
N GLY A 102 -0.94 -5.59 8.25
CA GLY A 102 -2.12 -6.44 8.44
C GLY A 102 -1.92 -7.85 7.93
N LEU A 103 -1.36 -8.02 6.73
CA LEU A 103 -1.10 -9.35 6.14
C LEU A 103 -0.07 -10.15 6.95
N LYS A 104 1.06 -9.54 7.37
CA LYS A 104 2.07 -10.20 8.20
C LYS A 104 1.51 -10.59 9.57
N ALA A 105 0.67 -9.75 10.18
CA ALA A 105 -0.03 -10.10 11.41
C ALA A 105 -0.99 -11.29 11.21
N ASN A 106 -1.72 -11.34 10.11
CA ASN A 106 -2.63 -12.41 9.78
C ASN A 106 -1.90 -13.74 9.48
N GLU A 107 -0.75 -13.71 8.82
CA GLU A 107 0.10 -14.89 8.63
C GLU A 107 0.47 -15.49 9.99
N LEU A 108 0.90 -14.66 10.95
CA LEU A 108 1.23 -15.11 12.30
C LEU A 108 0.01 -15.67 13.05
N VAL A 109 -1.18 -15.07 12.87
CA VAL A 109 -2.42 -15.61 13.46
C VAL A 109 -2.73 -16.98 12.86
N LEU A 110 -2.60 -17.15 11.55
CA LEU A 110 -2.83 -18.44 10.87
C LEU A 110 -1.88 -19.54 11.38
N GLU A 111 -0.60 -19.22 11.57
CA GLU A 111 0.37 -20.14 12.15
C GLU A 111 0.03 -20.54 13.60
N ARG A 112 -0.45 -19.59 14.41
CA ARG A 112 -0.87 -19.87 15.79
C ARG A 112 -2.12 -20.73 15.85
N LEU A 113 -3.10 -20.47 14.98
CA LEU A 113 -4.34 -21.24 14.91
C LEU A 113 -4.09 -22.74 14.70
N GLN A 114 -3.09 -23.09 13.89
CA GLN A 114 -2.72 -24.50 13.66
C GLN A 114 -2.25 -25.24 14.90
N ARG A 115 -1.71 -24.50 15.88
CA ARG A 115 -1.18 -25.06 17.13
C ARG A 115 -2.24 -25.13 18.24
N VAL A 116 -3.47 -24.69 17.97
CA VAL A 116 -4.56 -24.70 18.96
C VAL A 116 -5.16 -26.10 19.05
N PRO A 117 -4.99 -26.84 20.18
CA PRO A 117 -5.44 -28.23 20.28
C PRO A 117 -6.96 -28.41 20.23
N THR A 118 -7.71 -27.35 20.54
CA THR A 118 -9.18 -27.38 20.55
C THR A 118 -9.79 -27.22 19.17
N LEU A 119 -9.01 -26.83 18.17
CA LEU A 119 -9.45 -26.76 16.78
C LEU A 119 -9.23 -28.12 16.11
N HIS A 120 -10.33 -28.73 15.69
CA HIS A 120 -10.28 -30.00 14.97
C HIS A 120 -10.13 -29.68 13.47
N TRP A 121 -8.95 -29.97 12.93
CA TRP A 121 -8.62 -29.82 11.52
C TRP A 121 -9.00 -31.11 10.78
N ALA A 122 -9.92 -31.03 9.84
CA ALA A 122 -10.21 -32.15 8.93
C ALA A 122 -9.13 -32.23 7.84
N ASP A 123 -8.97 -33.40 7.22
CA ASP A 123 -8.00 -33.56 6.11
C ASP A 123 -8.21 -32.56 4.98
N GLN A 124 -9.47 -32.23 4.67
CA GLN A 124 -9.84 -31.20 3.68
C GLN A 124 -9.44 -29.77 4.10
N ASP A 125 -9.34 -29.50 5.40
CA ASP A 125 -8.91 -28.20 5.90
C ASP A 125 -7.40 -27.99 5.70
N GLN A 126 -6.60 -29.07 5.62
CA GLN A 126 -5.17 -29.00 5.36
C GLN A 126 -4.87 -28.45 3.96
N GLU A 127 -5.56 -28.94 2.94
CA GLU A 127 -5.41 -28.47 1.56
C GLU A 127 -5.80 -26.98 1.46
N LEU A 128 -6.96 -26.62 2.01
CA LEU A 128 -7.41 -25.23 2.02
C LEU A 128 -6.45 -24.32 2.81
N LEU A 129 -5.85 -24.82 3.88
CA LEU A 129 -4.88 -24.09 4.67
C LEU A 129 -3.60 -23.79 3.88
N ASP A 130 -3.10 -24.77 3.13
CA ASP A 130 -1.91 -24.60 2.31
C ASP A 130 -2.19 -23.59 1.18
N ASP A 131 -3.36 -23.65 0.56
CA ASP A 131 -3.81 -22.67 -0.42
C ASP A 131 -3.88 -21.25 0.18
N VAL A 132 -4.47 -21.09 1.35
CA VAL A 132 -4.56 -19.79 2.05
C VAL A 132 -3.18 -19.25 2.38
N ARG A 133 -2.23 -20.11 2.76
CA ARG A 133 -0.84 -19.69 3.01
C ARG A 133 -0.17 -19.15 1.75
N VAL A 134 -0.37 -19.84 0.63
CA VAL A 134 0.19 -19.40 -0.66
C VAL A 134 -0.37 -18.03 -1.03
N GLU A 135 -1.68 -17.84 -0.94
CA GLU A 135 -2.33 -16.56 -1.23
C GLU A 135 -1.87 -15.42 -0.31
N LEU A 136 -1.77 -15.69 1.01
CA LEU A 136 -1.28 -14.68 1.95
C LEU A 136 0.17 -14.29 1.67
N ARG A 137 1.05 -15.25 1.39
CA ARG A 137 2.45 -14.97 1.04
C ARG A 137 2.55 -14.20 -0.26
N GLN A 138 1.79 -14.58 -1.28
CA GLN A 138 1.73 -13.84 -2.54
C GLN A 138 1.31 -12.40 -2.29
N ALA A 139 0.26 -12.18 -1.49
CA ALA A 139 -0.20 -10.84 -1.16
C ALA A 139 0.88 -10.02 -0.42
N ILE A 140 1.59 -10.62 0.54
CA ILE A 140 2.69 -9.99 1.28
C ILE A 140 3.81 -9.58 0.31
N GLU A 141 4.27 -10.50 -0.53
CA GLU A 141 5.36 -10.24 -1.48
C GLU A 141 4.98 -9.14 -2.47
N MET A 142 3.77 -9.16 -3.00
CA MET A 142 3.30 -8.14 -3.93
C MET A 142 3.19 -6.76 -3.28
N VAL A 143 2.74 -6.68 -2.02
CA VAL A 143 2.70 -5.42 -1.27
C VAL A 143 4.12 -4.90 -0.99
N ASP A 144 5.04 -5.77 -0.58
CA ASP A 144 6.45 -5.41 -0.32
C ASP A 144 7.16 -4.94 -1.61
N ILE A 145 6.82 -5.51 -2.77
CA ILE A 145 7.31 -5.05 -4.08
C ILE A 145 6.74 -3.67 -4.42
N ALA A 146 5.43 -3.49 -4.29
CA ALA A 146 4.78 -2.22 -4.59
C ALA A 146 5.30 -1.08 -3.70
N ASP A 147 5.53 -1.33 -2.41
CA ASP A 147 6.09 -0.34 -1.48
C ASP A 147 7.52 0.08 -1.89
N ARG A 148 8.36 -0.88 -2.29
CA ARG A 148 9.71 -0.59 -2.81
C ARG A 148 9.66 0.23 -4.08
N VAL A 149 8.87 -0.18 -5.07
CA VAL A 149 8.73 0.55 -6.34
C VAL A 149 8.25 1.98 -6.10
N LEU A 150 7.28 2.17 -5.21
CA LEU A 150 6.78 3.49 -4.86
C LEU A 150 7.84 4.34 -4.16
N SER A 151 8.63 3.75 -3.25
CA SER A 151 9.74 4.44 -2.58
C SER A 151 10.82 4.86 -3.58
N ASP A 152 11.25 3.96 -4.48
CA ASP A 152 12.23 4.26 -5.51
C ASP A 152 11.75 5.38 -6.45
N MET A 153 10.45 5.38 -6.77
CA MET A 153 9.82 6.43 -7.57
C MET A 153 9.88 7.79 -6.86
N MET A 154 9.57 7.83 -5.57
CA MET A 154 9.63 9.08 -4.78
C MET A 154 11.06 9.63 -4.71
N ASP A 155 12.07 8.78 -4.55
CA ASP A 155 13.48 9.18 -4.55
C ASP A 155 13.92 9.71 -5.93
N ALA A 156 13.47 9.07 -7.00
CA ALA A 156 13.70 9.55 -8.36
C ALA A 156 13.09 10.95 -8.57
N PHE A 157 11.86 11.19 -8.14
CA PHE A 157 11.23 12.51 -8.23
C PHE A 157 11.96 13.57 -7.39
N ALA A 158 12.41 13.25 -6.17
CA ALA A 158 13.21 14.15 -5.35
C ALA A 158 14.52 14.55 -6.09
N SER A 159 15.16 13.59 -6.75
CA SER A 159 16.36 13.82 -7.56
C SER A 159 16.09 14.72 -8.77
N ILE A 160 14.97 14.50 -9.48
CA ILE A 160 14.55 15.34 -10.62
C ILE A 160 14.29 16.77 -10.17
N VAL A 161 13.60 16.97 -9.04
CA VAL A 161 13.35 18.30 -8.48
C VAL A 161 14.66 19.01 -8.17
N SER A 162 15.61 18.32 -7.52
CA SER A 162 16.93 18.85 -7.19
C SER A 162 17.71 19.26 -8.46
N ASN A 163 17.70 18.42 -9.49
CA ASN A 163 18.35 18.74 -10.75
C ASN A 163 17.73 19.95 -11.45
N ASN A 164 16.41 20.07 -11.43
CA ASN A 164 15.71 21.22 -12.00
C ASN A 164 16.06 22.51 -11.27
N LEU A 165 16.10 22.49 -9.92
CA LEU A 165 16.55 23.62 -9.12
C LEU A 165 17.99 24.02 -9.44
N ASN A 166 18.92 23.06 -9.55
CA ASN A 166 20.30 23.34 -9.94
C ASN A 166 20.40 23.95 -11.34
N SER A 167 19.57 23.53 -12.29
CA SER A 167 19.51 24.12 -13.63
C SER A 167 19.04 25.58 -13.58
N VAL A 168 17.98 25.88 -12.84
CA VAL A 168 17.48 27.25 -12.65
C VAL A 168 18.54 28.12 -11.97
N MET A 169 19.20 27.61 -10.93
CA MET A 169 20.27 28.33 -10.23
C MET A 169 21.47 28.62 -11.14
N LYS A 170 21.87 27.70 -12.02
CA LYS A 170 22.93 27.94 -13.01
C LYS A 170 22.55 29.08 -13.96
N VAL A 171 21.34 29.09 -14.49
CA VAL A 171 20.85 30.17 -15.36
C VAL A 171 20.84 31.51 -14.62
N LEU A 172 20.28 31.54 -13.41
CA LEU A 172 20.20 32.75 -12.58
C LEU A 172 21.60 33.31 -12.29
N THR A 173 22.52 32.45 -11.86
CA THR A 173 23.92 32.82 -11.59
C THR A 173 24.60 33.39 -12.84
N SER A 174 24.40 32.73 -14.01
CA SER A 174 24.97 33.21 -15.27
C SER A 174 24.45 34.61 -15.64
N VAL A 175 23.13 34.83 -15.53
CA VAL A 175 22.50 36.14 -15.82
C VAL A 175 23.02 37.19 -14.83
N THR A 176 23.16 36.86 -13.55
CA THR A 176 23.69 37.76 -12.52
C THR A 176 25.13 38.19 -12.83
N ILE A 177 26.01 37.26 -13.24
CA ILE A 177 27.37 37.56 -13.61
C ILE A 177 27.41 38.46 -14.87
N ILE A 178 26.62 38.14 -15.90
CA ILE A 178 26.56 38.95 -17.10
C ILE A 178 26.12 40.37 -16.85
N LEU A 179 25.21 40.59 -15.90
CA LEU A 179 24.75 41.94 -15.50
C LEU A 179 25.75 42.65 -14.54
N ALA A 180 26.40 41.90 -13.65
CA ALA A 180 27.31 42.45 -12.66
C ALA A 180 28.59 43.03 -13.27
N VAL A 181 29.16 42.38 -14.30
CA VAL A 181 30.42 42.81 -14.94
C VAL A 181 30.29 44.20 -15.59
N PRO A 182 29.30 44.46 -16.48
CA PRO A 182 29.10 45.81 -17.05
C PRO A 182 28.76 46.86 -16.01
N THR A 183 28.01 46.49 -14.96
CA THR A 183 27.65 47.40 -13.88
C THR A 183 28.89 47.82 -13.09
N LEU A 184 29.77 46.86 -12.80
CA LEU A 184 31.05 47.16 -12.10
C LEU A 184 31.93 48.07 -12.94
N ILE A 185 32.06 47.85 -14.24
CA ILE A 185 32.82 48.68 -15.16
C ILE A 185 32.23 50.09 -15.18
N ALA A 186 30.89 50.21 -15.39
CA ALA A 186 30.23 51.51 -15.41
C ALA A 186 30.39 52.25 -14.07
N SER A 187 30.35 51.56 -12.92
CA SER A 187 30.55 52.14 -11.61
C SER A 187 31.96 52.66 -11.42
N VAL A 188 32.98 51.94 -11.89
CA VAL A 188 34.38 52.40 -11.83
C VAL A 188 34.61 53.65 -12.68
N TYR A 189 34.06 53.70 -13.90
CA TYR A 189 34.17 54.88 -14.77
C TYR A 189 33.27 56.03 -14.33
N GLY A 190 32.22 55.80 -13.56
CA GLY A 190 31.33 56.82 -13.01
C GLY A 190 31.78 57.39 -11.69
N MET A 191 32.81 56.87 -11.08
CA MET A 191 33.47 57.46 -9.89
C MET A 191 34.23 58.70 -10.31
N ASN A 192 33.79 59.88 -9.82
CA ASN A 192 34.52 61.11 -9.96
C ASN A 192 35.75 61.06 -9.02
N VAL A 193 36.90 60.74 -9.56
CA VAL A 193 38.17 60.77 -8.85
C VAL A 193 38.74 62.17 -8.91
#